data_4213a279abaea2acd5242a76ed334633
#
_entry.id   4213a279abaea2acd5242a76ed334633
#
_cell.length_a   1.000
_cell.length_b   1.000
_cell.length_c   1.000
_cell.angle_alpha   90.00
_cell.angle_beta   90.00
_cell.angle_gamma   90.00
#
_symmetry.space_group_name_H-M   'P 1'
#
loop_
_entity.id
_entity.type
_entity.pdbx_description
1 polymer ?
#
loop_
_entity_poly.entity_id
_entity_poly.type
_entity_poly.pdbx_seq_one_letter_code
_entity_poly.pdbx_strand_id
1 'polypeptide(L)'
;MAESTIVKVRRDGEVQFVDGSGTPKSYTVSYENGNVSFERSKAERTVIRDRGAIVGSRKGDDPVLTITFDVHMRSFTTTAGTDLTICDVMDNTGNVATIPWAKKSSAHEEWNLDLKFTVENTDHGGGADYVVTFSTCIFTWSFSEGDPNTISVSAECYGGYSATGPS
;
A
#
# COMPACT_ATOMS: atom_id res chain seq x y z
N MET A 1 8.00 -25.77 -13.57
CA MET A 1 7.76 -25.55 -12.14
C MET A 1 6.28 -25.78 -11.87
N ALA A 2 5.96 -26.58 -10.87
CA ALA A 2 4.57 -26.76 -10.46
C ALA A 2 4.17 -25.63 -9.51
N GLU A 3 2.96 -25.12 -9.68
CA GLU A 3 2.39 -24.12 -8.79
C GLU A 3 2.05 -24.75 -7.42
N SER A 4 2.20 -23.99 -6.33
CA SER A 4 1.83 -24.46 -5.00
C SER A 4 0.33 -24.72 -4.90
N THR A 5 -0.05 -25.78 -4.23
CA THR A 5 -1.47 -26.09 -3.94
C THR A 5 -2.01 -25.34 -2.72
N ILE A 6 -1.16 -24.61 -1.99
CA ILE A 6 -1.54 -23.84 -0.80
C ILE A 6 -2.13 -22.50 -1.27
N VAL A 7 -3.39 -22.27 -0.90
CA VAL A 7 -4.09 -21.01 -1.18
C VAL A 7 -3.97 -20.10 0.03
N LYS A 8 -3.46 -18.88 -0.18
CA LYS A 8 -3.34 -17.86 0.87
C LYS A 8 -4.71 -17.27 1.23
N VAL A 9 -4.91 -17.00 2.51
CA VAL A 9 -6.14 -16.46 3.07
C VAL A 9 -5.89 -15.10 3.72
N ARG A 10 -6.96 -14.40 4.13
CA ARG A 10 -6.89 -13.03 4.69
C ARG A 10 -5.89 -12.85 5.82
N ARG A 11 -5.87 -13.78 6.78
CA ARG A 11 -5.00 -13.73 7.97
C ARG A 11 -3.51 -13.79 7.65
N ASP A 12 -3.17 -14.19 6.43
CA ASP A 12 -1.77 -14.31 6.00
C ASP A 12 -1.22 -12.99 5.43
N GLY A 13 -2.02 -11.92 5.45
CA GLY A 13 -1.65 -10.62 4.90
C GLY A 13 -1.44 -9.55 5.99
N GLU A 14 -0.44 -8.69 5.79
CA GLU A 14 -0.13 -7.54 6.62
C GLU A 14 0.05 -6.29 5.77
N VAL A 15 -0.47 -5.15 6.25
CA VAL A 15 -0.26 -3.83 5.64
C VAL A 15 0.62 -2.98 6.54
N GLN A 16 1.67 -2.37 5.97
CA GLN A 16 2.61 -1.54 6.69
C GLN A 16 2.86 -0.24 5.93
N PHE A 17 2.76 0.90 6.62
CA PHE A 17 3.22 2.20 6.14
C PHE A 17 4.70 2.37 6.46
N VAL A 18 5.46 2.92 5.52
CA VAL A 18 6.91 3.12 5.67
C VAL A 18 7.28 4.52 5.22
N ASP A 19 8.02 5.24 6.06
CA ASP A 19 8.44 6.60 5.78
C ASP A 19 9.70 6.69 4.90
N GLY A 20 10.05 7.89 4.47
CA GLY A 20 11.20 8.19 3.62
C GLY A 20 12.49 8.53 4.35
N SER A 21 12.59 8.34 5.66
CA SER A 21 13.79 8.65 6.43
C SER A 21 14.95 7.69 6.13
N GLY A 22 16.18 8.12 6.39
CA GLY A 22 17.38 7.31 6.17
C GLY A 22 17.40 6.01 6.98
N THR A 23 16.72 5.99 8.14
CA THR A 23 16.35 4.78 8.88
C THR A 23 14.83 4.72 8.86
N PRO A 24 14.23 3.99 7.91
CA PRO A 24 12.79 4.01 7.70
C PRO A 24 12.02 3.59 8.94
N LYS A 25 11.06 4.40 9.33
CA LYS A 25 10.08 4.07 10.35
C LYS A 25 8.90 3.39 9.71
N SER A 26 8.25 2.53 10.46
CA SER A 26 7.12 1.77 9.97
C SER A 26 5.97 1.77 10.96
N TYR A 27 4.76 1.70 10.44
CA TYR A 27 3.53 1.52 11.18
C TYR A 27 2.75 0.37 10.57
N THR A 28 2.61 -0.71 11.32
CA THR A 28 1.86 -1.89 10.88
C THR A 28 0.39 -1.72 11.22
N VAL A 29 -0.44 -1.89 10.22
CA VAL A 29 -1.89 -1.80 10.36
C VAL A 29 -2.43 -3.14 10.81
N SER A 30 -3.04 -3.15 11.98
CA SER A 30 -3.86 -4.28 12.41
C SER A 30 -5.21 -4.23 11.71
N TYR A 31 -5.34 -4.83 10.55
CA TYR A 31 -6.62 -4.93 9.85
C TYR A 31 -7.16 -6.37 9.93
N GLU A 32 -8.42 -6.48 10.31
CA GLU A 32 -9.09 -7.79 10.43
C GLU A 32 -9.98 -8.09 9.21
N ASN A 33 -10.36 -7.05 8.45
CA ASN A 33 -11.23 -7.20 7.29
C ASN A 33 -10.55 -7.87 6.08
N GLY A 34 -9.23 -7.74 5.94
CA GLY A 34 -8.45 -8.42 4.91
C GLY A 34 -9.00 -8.25 3.49
N ASN A 35 -9.39 -7.02 3.15
CA ASN A 35 -9.98 -6.67 1.86
C ASN A 35 -9.06 -5.77 1.02
N VAL A 36 -7.75 -5.90 1.19
CA VAL A 36 -6.79 -5.15 0.37
C VAL A 36 -7.01 -5.50 -1.10
N SER A 37 -7.29 -4.48 -1.87
CA SER A 37 -7.45 -4.56 -3.31
C SER A 37 -6.56 -3.54 -3.99
N PHE A 38 -5.86 -3.93 -5.02
CA PHE A 38 -5.13 -3.00 -5.86
C PHE A 38 -5.32 -3.34 -7.33
N GLU A 39 -5.36 -2.32 -8.14
CA GLU A 39 -5.48 -2.46 -9.58
C GLU A 39 -4.24 -1.89 -10.26
N ARG A 40 -3.64 -2.69 -11.11
CA ARG A 40 -2.60 -2.26 -12.03
C ARG A 40 -3.15 -2.15 -13.43
N SER A 41 -3.42 -0.96 -13.87
CA SER A 41 -3.71 -0.68 -15.27
C SER A 41 -2.41 -0.70 -16.09
N LYS A 42 -2.51 -1.12 -17.34
CA LYS A 42 -1.42 -0.91 -18.30
C LYS A 42 -1.49 0.52 -18.81
N ALA A 43 -0.32 1.10 -19.12
CA ALA A 43 -0.26 2.37 -19.83
C ALA A 43 -1.12 2.32 -21.09
N GLU A 44 -1.77 3.43 -21.39
CA GLU A 44 -2.52 3.60 -22.63
C GLU A 44 -1.62 3.31 -23.83
N ARG A 45 -2.17 2.70 -24.87
CA ARG A 45 -1.40 2.31 -26.04
C ARG A 45 -2.04 2.84 -27.31
N THR A 46 -1.26 3.58 -28.06
CA THR A 46 -1.63 3.98 -29.42
C THR A 46 -1.15 2.90 -30.40
N VAL A 47 -2.12 2.27 -31.09
CA VAL A 47 -1.81 1.24 -32.09
C VAL A 47 -1.48 1.92 -33.42
N ILE A 48 -0.33 1.59 -34.00
CA ILE A 48 0.11 2.07 -35.32
C ILE A 48 -0.31 1.02 -36.35
N ARG A 49 -1.05 1.48 -37.37
CA ARG A 49 -1.51 0.62 -38.43
C ARG A 49 -0.98 1.09 -39.78
N ASP A 50 -0.64 0.15 -40.63
CA ASP A 50 -0.37 0.38 -42.07
C ASP A 50 -1.31 -0.48 -42.87
N ARG A 51 -2.10 0.13 -43.77
CA ARG A 51 -3.07 -0.52 -44.67
C ARG A 51 -3.99 -1.52 -43.94
N GLY A 52 -4.39 -1.17 -42.68
CA GLY A 52 -5.24 -2.01 -41.86
C GLY A 52 -4.50 -3.05 -40.98
N ALA A 53 -3.25 -3.35 -41.27
CA ALA A 53 -2.43 -4.23 -40.43
C ALA A 53 -1.79 -3.48 -39.24
N ILE A 54 -1.69 -4.13 -38.09
CA ILE A 54 -0.98 -3.59 -36.93
C ILE A 54 0.51 -3.77 -37.18
N VAL A 55 1.24 -2.65 -37.29
CA VAL A 55 2.69 -2.63 -37.49
C VAL A 55 3.47 -2.26 -36.23
N GLY A 56 2.78 -1.75 -35.21
CA GLY A 56 3.43 -1.42 -33.95
C GLY A 56 2.48 -0.79 -32.95
N SER A 57 2.97 -0.49 -31.77
CA SER A 57 2.26 0.26 -30.73
C SER A 57 3.22 1.19 -30.01
N ARG A 58 2.74 2.37 -29.59
CA ARG A 58 3.44 3.29 -28.70
C ARG A 58 2.80 3.27 -27.34
N LYS A 59 3.61 3.38 -26.29
CA LYS A 59 3.17 3.57 -24.92
C LYS A 59 2.71 5.02 -24.74
N GLY A 60 1.54 5.22 -24.15
CA GLY A 60 1.06 6.51 -23.65
C GLY A 60 1.54 6.76 -22.22
N ASP A 61 0.79 7.57 -21.49
CA ASP A 61 1.09 7.92 -20.11
C ASP A 61 1.01 6.71 -19.18
N ASP A 62 1.84 6.72 -18.13
CA ASP A 62 1.77 5.69 -17.09
C ASP A 62 0.54 5.92 -16.21
N PRO A 63 -0.26 4.89 -15.97
CA PRO A 63 -1.42 5.02 -15.08
C PRO A 63 -0.97 5.12 -13.63
N VAL A 64 -1.71 5.88 -12.84
CA VAL A 64 -1.59 5.89 -11.38
C VAL A 64 -2.15 4.57 -10.84
N LEU A 65 -1.44 3.98 -9.89
CA LEU A 65 -1.87 2.75 -9.25
C LEU A 65 -2.73 3.09 -8.03
N THR A 66 -3.91 2.51 -7.94
CA THR A 66 -4.82 2.71 -6.81
C THR A 66 -4.90 1.47 -5.94
N ILE A 67 -4.83 1.68 -4.62
CA ILE A 67 -4.97 0.64 -3.61
C ILE A 67 -6.10 1.04 -2.67
N THR A 68 -6.93 0.09 -2.31
CA THR A 68 -8.01 0.28 -1.33
C THR A 68 -8.00 -0.82 -0.29
N PHE A 69 -8.28 -0.46 0.95
CA PHE A 69 -8.48 -1.40 2.04
C PHE A 69 -9.28 -0.76 3.18
N ASP A 70 -9.90 -1.59 4.01
CA ASP A 70 -10.60 -1.16 5.20
C ASP A 70 -9.90 -1.66 6.46
N VAL A 71 -9.93 -0.84 7.50
CA VAL A 71 -9.38 -1.19 8.81
C VAL A 71 -10.40 -0.93 9.89
N HIS A 72 -10.43 -1.79 10.90
CA HIS A 72 -11.22 -1.53 12.08
C HIS A 72 -10.54 -0.49 12.97
N MET A 73 -11.31 0.48 13.41
CA MET A 73 -10.82 1.46 14.37
C MET A 73 -10.64 0.76 15.73
N ARG A 74 -9.40 0.77 16.22
CA ARG A 74 -9.07 0.20 17.53
C ARG A 74 -9.00 1.28 18.60
N SER A 75 -9.10 0.85 19.86
CA SER A 75 -8.93 1.73 21.01
C SER A 75 -7.57 2.42 20.98
N PHE A 76 -7.55 3.70 21.28
CA PHE A 76 -6.34 4.49 21.41
C PHE A 76 -5.81 4.35 22.83
N THR A 77 -4.56 3.98 22.98
CA THR A 77 -3.83 4.17 24.25
C THR A 77 -3.30 5.59 24.25
N THR A 78 -3.62 6.33 25.31
CA THR A 78 -3.38 7.78 25.40
C THR A 78 -1.99 8.14 25.95
N THR A 79 -0.94 7.42 25.60
CA THR A 79 0.41 7.84 25.96
C THR A 79 0.88 8.89 24.97
N ALA A 80 0.75 10.15 25.37
CA ALA A 80 1.18 11.29 24.57
C ALA A 80 2.63 11.10 24.07
N GLY A 81 2.82 11.19 22.75
CA GLY A 81 4.11 11.11 22.10
C GLY A 81 4.58 9.70 21.67
N THR A 82 3.79 8.64 21.95
CA THR A 82 4.22 7.26 21.62
C THR A 82 3.23 6.52 20.74
N ASP A 83 1.94 6.79 20.89
CA ASP A 83 0.90 6.04 20.18
C ASP A 83 0.51 6.73 18.89
N LEU A 84 0.67 6.01 17.78
CA LEU A 84 0.28 6.45 16.45
C LEU A 84 -1.09 5.87 16.11
N THR A 85 -1.95 6.70 15.52
CA THR A 85 -3.15 6.23 14.85
C THR A 85 -2.93 6.15 13.35
N ILE A 86 -3.70 5.32 12.66
CA ILE A 86 -3.61 5.23 11.20
C ILE A 86 -3.89 6.59 10.53
N CYS A 87 -4.85 7.37 11.06
CA CYS A 87 -5.16 8.70 10.53
C CYS A 87 -3.99 9.66 10.71
N ASP A 88 -3.31 9.64 11.88
CA ASP A 88 -2.13 10.47 12.12
C ASP A 88 -1.02 10.16 11.12
N VAL A 89 -0.83 8.87 10.81
CA VAL A 89 0.20 8.42 9.86
C VAL A 89 -0.13 8.89 8.43
N MET A 90 -1.39 8.82 8.03
CA MET A 90 -1.81 9.23 6.68
C MET A 90 -1.78 10.74 6.48
N ASP A 91 -2.09 11.53 7.51
CA ASP A 91 -2.23 12.98 7.41
C ASP A 91 -1.02 13.77 7.97
N ASN A 92 0.00 13.08 8.49
CA ASN A 92 1.14 13.71 9.18
C ASN A 92 0.69 14.64 10.33
N THR A 93 -0.25 14.17 11.13
CA THR A 93 -0.82 14.90 12.25
C THR A 93 -0.53 14.22 13.58
N GLY A 94 -1.02 14.78 14.67
CA GLY A 94 -0.91 14.18 15.99
C GLY A 94 0.54 13.83 16.36
N ASN A 95 0.76 12.61 16.80
CA ASN A 95 2.07 12.15 17.24
C ASN A 95 3.07 11.97 16.09
N VAL A 96 2.64 11.76 14.86
CA VAL A 96 3.53 11.69 13.69
C VAL A 96 4.19 13.05 13.43
N ALA A 97 3.46 14.14 13.58
CA ALA A 97 4.02 15.48 13.41
C ALA A 97 5.09 15.84 14.46
N THR A 98 5.04 15.22 15.63
CA THR A 98 6.05 15.40 16.71
C THR A 98 7.21 14.42 16.64
N ILE A 99 7.02 13.27 16.03
CA ILE A 99 8.05 12.28 15.76
C ILE A 99 8.64 12.60 14.38
N PRO A 100 9.96 12.55 14.18
CA PRO A 100 10.57 12.94 12.90
C PRO A 100 10.33 11.88 11.81
N TRP A 101 9.10 11.71 11.38
CA TRP A 101 8.74 11.01 10.15
C TRP A 101 9.05 11.89 8.94
N ALA A 102 9.46 11.29 7.85
CA ALA A 102 9.78 12.00 6.62
C ALA A 102 8.90 11.48 5.47
N LYS A 103 8.40 12.41 4.65
CA LYS A 103 7.70 11.99 3.44
C LYS A 103 8.66 11.23 2.50
N LYS A 104 8.15 10.30 1.74
CA LYS A 104 8.95 9.43 0.86
C LYS A 104 9.61 10.19 -0.29
N SER A 105 8.89 11.09 -0.91
CA SER A 105 9.36 11.87 -2.04
C SER A 105 9.06 13.35 -1.87
N SER A 106 10.08 14.19 -2.03
CA SER A 106 9.94 15.64 -2.04
C SER A 106 9.44 16.19 -3.39
N ALA A 107 9.32 15.34 -4.41
CA ALA A 107 8.78 15.73 -5.71
C ALA A 107 7.27 16.02 -5.66
N HIS A 108 6.58 15.52 -4.63
CA HIS A 108 5.17 15.77 -4.38
C HIS A 108 5.02 16.74 -3.21
N GLU A 109 4.14 17.74 -3.34
CA GLU A 109 3.88 18.71 -2.26
C GLU A 109 3.18 18.03 -1.08
N GLU A 110 2.26 17.13 -1.35
CA GLU A 110 1.48 16.41 -0.38
C GLU A 110 2.31 15.39 0.41
N TRP A 111 1.82 15.06 1.60
CA TRP A 111 2.38 14.00 2.42
C TRP A 111 2.24 12.66 1.72
N ASN A 112 3.34 11.91 1.64
CA ASN A 112 3.38 10.64 0.94
C ASN A 112 4.31 9.66 1.63
N LEU A 113 3.92 8.38 1.65
CA LEU A 113 4.65 7.27 2.25
C LEU A 113 4.69 6.09 1.28
N ASP A 114 5.54 5.10 1.58
CA ASP A 114 5.42 3.80 0.94
C ASP A 114 4.42 2.94 1.69
N LEU A 115 3.69 2.10 0.95
CA LEU A 115 2.81 1.08 1.49
C LEU A 115 3.37 -0.29 1.14
N LYS A 116 3.58 -1.14 2.14
CA LYS A 116 3.97 -2.54 1.95
C LYS A 116 2.80 -3.44 2.26
N PHE A 117 2.55 -4.39 1.39
CA PHE A 117 1.66 -5.50 1.64
C PHE A 117 2.47 -6.79 1.67
N THR A 118 2.50 -7.44 2.83
CA THR A 118 3.23 -8.68 3.04
C THR A 118 2.24 -9.83 3.10
N VAL A 119 2.47 -10.87 2.34
CA VAL A 119 1.75 -12.14 2.46
C VAL A 119 2.71 -13.15 3.10
N GLU A 120 2.39 -13.55 4.31
CA GLU A 120 3.19 -14.50 5.07
C GLU A 120 3.22 -15.87 4.38
N ASN A 121 4.39 -16.42 4.25
CA ASN A 121 4.63 -17.72 3.67
C ASN A 121 5.39 -18.66 4.61
N THR A 122 6.10 -18.11 5.59
CA THR A 122 6.92 -18.86 6.53
C THR A 122 6.09 -19.78 7.42
N ASP A 123 4.90 -19.38 7.82
CA ASP A 123 3.96 -20.17 8.65
C ASP A 123 3.45 -21.42 7.94
N HIS A 124 3.59 -21.49 6.63
CA HIS A 124 3.15 -22.60 5.80
C HIS A 124 4.32 -23.41 5.20
N GLY A 125 5.51 -23.30 5.82
CA GLY A 125 6.69 -24.05 5.40
C GLY A 125 7.42 -23.47 4.19
N GLY A 126 7.10 -22.25 3.79
CA GLY A 126 7.83 -21.50 2.77
C GLY A 126 9.09 -20.82 3.34
N GLY A 127 10.06 -20.54 2.48
CA GLY A 127 11.35 -19.99 2.90
C GLY A 127 11.40 -18.49 3.12
N ALA A 128 10.45 -17.72 2.56
CA ALA A 128 10.37 -16.26 2.69
C ALA A 128 8.96 -15.76 2.36
N ASP A 129 8.63 -14.58 2.88
CA ASP A 129 7.36 -13.91 2.63
C ASP A 129 7.33 -13.26 1.24
N TYR A 130 6.14 -13.08 0.71
CA TYR A 130 5.92 -12.32 -0.51
C TYR A 130 5.53 -10.89 -0.15
N VAL A 131 6.38 -9.93 -0.54
CA VAL A 131 6.21 -8.52 -0.21
C VAL A 131 5.97 -7.71 -1.47
N VAL A 132 4.88 -6.96 -1.50
CA VAL A 132 4.59 -5.97 -2.53
C VAL A 132 4.76 -4.59 -1.90
N THR A 133 5.67 -3.80 -2.43
CA THR A 133 5.91 -2.41 -2.00
C THR A 133 5.36 -1.46 -3.05
N PHE A 134 4.47 -0.58 -2.64
CA PHE A 134 3.92 0.49 -3.44
C PHE A 134 4.60 1.79 -2.99
N SER A 135 5.20 2.50 -3.94
CA SER A 135 6.05 3.64 -3.62
C SER A 135 5.33 4.96 -3.84
N THR A 136 5.60 5.90 -2.95
CA THR A 136 5.09 7.28 -3.03
C THR A 136 3.57 7.32 -3.12
N CYS A 137 2.90 6.79 -2.11
CA CYS A 137 1.46 6.74 -2.00
C CYS A 137 0.92 7.97 -1.26
N ILE A 138 -0.10 8.61 -1.82
CA ILE A 138 -0.88 9.68 -1.20
C ILE A 138 -2.23 9.08 -0.78
N PHE A 139 -2.65 9.36 0.44
CA PHE A 139 -3.77 8.68 1.07
C PHE A 139 -5.00 9.58 1.16
N THR A 140 -6.15 8.97 0.95
CA THR A 140 -7.45 9.51 1.32
C THR A 140 -8.17 8.49 2.18
N TRP A 141 -8.96 8.94 3.15
CA TRP A 141 -9.67 8.05 4.04
C TRP A 141 -11.04 8.58 4.40
N SER A 142 -11.91 7.69 4.78
CA SER A 142 -13.23 8.02 5.31
C SER A 142 -13.53 7.14 6.52
N PHE A 143 -14.27 7.70 7.47
CA PHE A 143 -14.71 7.00 8.67
C PHE A 143 -16.19 6.65 8.55
N SER A 144 -16.53 5.44 8.97
CA SER A 144 -17.90 4.98 9.10
C SER A 144 -18.13 4.42 10.51
N GLU A 145 -19.09 5.00 11.22
CA GLU A 145 -19.54 4.47 12.49
C GLU A 145 -20.38 3.21 12.27
N GLY A 146 -20.05 2.18 13.02
CA GLY A 146 -20.68 0.86 12.91
C GLY A 146 -20.24 -0.05 14.05
N ASP A 147 -20.55 -1.33 13.94
CA ASP A 147 -20.09 -2.36 14.88
C ASP A 147 -19.35 -3.46 14.09
N PRO A 148 -18.04 -3.37 13.97
CA PRO A 148 -17.10 -2.34 14.47
C PRO A 148 -17.06 -1.07 13.62
N ASN A 149 -16.51 0.02 14.20
CA ASN A 149 -16.19 1.23 13.46
C ASN A 149 -15.10 0.94 12.42
N THR A 150 -15.28 1.47 11.21
CA THR A 150 -14.42 1.17 10.08
C THR A 150 -13.83 2.45 9.47
N ILE A 151 -12.55 2.40 9.11
CA ILE A 151 -11.86 3.40 8.32
C ILE A 151 -11.57 2.78 6.96
N SER A 152 -12.14 3.36 5.91
CA SER A 152 -11.85 2.99 4.53
C SER A 152 -10.74 3.87 3.98
N VAL A 153 -9.69 3.24 3.47
CA VAL A 153 -8.50 3.91 2.95
C VAL A 153 -8.40 3.68 1.46
N SER A 154 -8.11 4.75 0.74
CA SER A 154 -7.74 4.73 -0.68
C SER A 154 -6.39 5.42 -0.86
N ALA A 155 -5.47 4.79 -1.55
CA ALA A 155 -4.14 5.31 -1.81
C ALA A 155 -3.86 5.37 -3.31
N GLU A 156 -3.36 6.51 -3.77
CA GLU A 156 -2.83 6.69 -5.12
C GLU A 156 -1.31 6.65 -5.08
N CYS A 157 -0.70 5.70 -5.81
CA CYS A 157 0.74 5.46 -5.77
C CYS A 157 1.40 5.90 -7.07
N TYR A 158 2.30 6.87 -6.96
CA TYR A 158 2.96 7.55 -8.08
C TYR A 158 4.35 6.97 -8.39
N GLY A 159 4.99 6.32 -7.44
CA GLY A 159 6.31 5.70 -7.60
C GLY A 159 6.27 4.27 -8.16
N GLY A 160 5.08 3.79 -8.53
CA GLY A 160 4.90 2.43 -9.01
C GLY A 160 4.94 1.38 -7.89
N TYR A 161 5.21 0.14 -8.25
CA TYR A 161 5.32 -0.95 -7.28
C TYR A 161 6.50 -1.86 -7.58
N SER A 162 6.99 -2.54 -6.55
CA SER A 162 7.93 -3.65 -6.65
C SER A 162 7.39 -4.85 -5.87
N ALA A 163 7.70 -6.04 -6.34
CA ALA A 163 7.33 -7.27 -5.67
C ALA A 163 8.58 -8.13 -5.44
N THR A 164 8.73 -8.60 -4.21
CA THR A 164 9.81 -9.50 -3.82
C THR A 164 9.18 -10.78 -3.31
N GLY A 165 9.45 -11.89 -3.97
CA GLY A 165 8.99 -13.20 -3.55
C GLY A 165 10.12 -14.06 -3.03
N PRO A 166 9.83 -15.26 -2.51
CA PRO A 166 10.84 -16.25 -2.19
C PRO A 166 11.65 -16.58 -3.44
N SER A 167 12.96 -16.45 -3.33
CA SER A 167 13.95 -16.83 -4.36
C SER A 167 14.20 -18.33 -4.34
#